data_004de20fc28343970ee5fca762c851f0
#
_entry.id   004de20fc28343970ee5fca762c851f0
#
_cell.length_a   1.000
_cell.length_b   1.000
_cell.length_c   1.000
_cell.angle_alpha   90.00
_cell.angle_beta   90.00
_cell.angle_gamma   90.00
#
_symmetry.space_group_name_H-M   'P 1'
#
loop_
_entity.id
_entity.type
_entity.pdbx_description
1 polymer ?
#
loop_
_entity_poly.entity_id
_entity_poly.type
_entity_poly.pdbx_seq_one_letter_code
_entity_poly.pdbx_strand_id
1 'polypeptide(L)'
;LIFSYLVSGQYRTVGGGDEIYESGARLVFATSRPPGEALFKAFARRIPIVIQVPSLNERTIDEKEEMLVAFLRREGQRMGVDVSISKRAFHCMLEYPFENNIDELLFCITSCCAGAYLERDAGQIAIRTYHLPDYMMSSLRFGAEEEDDRLIRMSSYNRDNSFEQAIQYFQMILDEYQDFKSGDQGFEGMLKGCQQHLKNYYDYLIYGQKLVNNKIASYE
;
A
#
# COMPACT_ATOMS: atom_id res chain seq x y z
N LEU A 1 -10.41 -2.57 -30.60
CA LEU A 1 -9.02 -2.12 -30.65
C LEU A 1 -8.14 -2.85 -29.65
N ILE A 2 -8.33 -2.67 -28.33
CA ILE A 2 -7.49 -3.29 -27.28
C ILE A 2 -7.51 -4.82 -27.35
N PHE A 3 -8.67 -5.43 -27.57
CA PHE A 3 -8.78 -6.89 -27.72
C PHE A 3 -8.00 -7.45 -28.90
N SER A 4 -8.01 -6.75 -30.04
CA SER A 4 -7.23 -7.13 -31.21
C SER A 4 -5.74 -7.06 -30.92
N TYR A 5 -5.30 -5.97 -30.27
CA TYR A 5 -3.92 -5.80 -29.87
C TYR A 5 -3.42 -6.91 -28.92
N LEU A 6 -4.22 -7.27 -27.92
CA LEU A 6 -3.86 -8.34 -26.95
C LEU A 6 -3.70 -9.73 -27.61
N VAL A 7 -4.31 -9.94 -28.76
CA VAL A 7 -4.26 -11.23 -29.49
C VAL A 7 -3.16 -11.25 -30.53
N SER A 8 -2.98 -10.16 -31.28
CA SER A 8 -2.13 -10.13 -32.49
C SER A 8 -0.93 -9.18 -32.38
N GLY A 9 -0.86 -8.33 -31.36
CA GLY A 9 0.14 -7.25 -31.30
C GLY A 9 -0.11 -6.13 -32.31
N GLN A 10 -1.23 -6.19 -33.05
CA GLN A 10 -1.55 -5.26 -34.13
C GLN A 10 -2.68 -4.33 -33.72
N TYR A 11 -2.59 -3.07 -34.11
CA TYR A 11 -3.61 -2.07 -33.88
C TYR A 11 -3.81 -1.14 -35.08
N ARG A 12 -4.94 -0.45 -35.12
CA ARG A 12 -5.26 0.60 -36.09
C ARG A 12 -5.50 1.90 -35.33
N THR A 13 -5.12 3.01 -35.94
CA THR A 13 -5.41 4.33 -35.37
C THR A 13 -6.87 4.71 -35.62
N VAL A 14 -7.49 5.36 -34.65
CA VAL A 14 -8.86 5.88 -34.79
C VAL A 14 -8.83 7.07 -35.72
N GLY A 15 -9.54 6.97 -36.88
CA GLY A 15 -9.58 8.03 -37.88
C GLY A 15 -8.42 8.02 -38.90
N GLY A 16 -7.47 7.10 -38.80
CA GLY A 16 -6.43 6.89 -39.82
C GLY A 16 -6.75 5.63 -40.60
N GLY A 17 -6.92 5.72 -41.89
CA GLY A 17 -7.20 4.67 -42.88
C GLY A 17 -7.10 3.18 -42.46
N ASP A 18 -6.94 2.29 -43.44
CA ASP A 18 -6.85 0.84 -43.17
C ASP A 18 -5.44 0.35 -42.78
N GLU A 19 -4.54 1.27 -42.41
CA GLU A 19 -3.18 0.92 -42.06
C GLU A 19 -3.12 0.18 -40.74
N ILE A 20 -2.40 -0.96 -40.74
CA ILE A 20 -2.19 -1.81 -39.55
C ILE A 20 -0.77 -1.55 -39.04
N TYR A 21 -0.66 -1.24 -37.78
CA TYR A 21 0.61 -1.03 -37.08
C TYR A 21 0.87 -2.20 -36.14
N GLU A 22 2.12 -2.58 -36.02
CA GLU A 22 2.58 -3.57 -35.01
C GLU A 22 3.32 -2.86 -33.88
N SER A 23 3.13 -3.36 -32.67
CA SER A 23 3.82 -2.84 -31.49
C SER A 23 4.14 -3.97 -30.51
N GLY A 24 5.34 -3.95 -29.96
CA GLY A 24 5.75 -4.81 -28.86
C GLY A 24 5.45 -4.23 -27.47
N ALA A 25 4.61 -3.19 -27.37
CA ALA A 25 4.30 -2.57 -26.09
C ALA A 25 3.59 -3.55 -25.15
N ARG A 26 4.00 -3.55 -23.88
CA ARG A 26 3.33 -4.29 -22.83
C ARG A 26 2.26 -3.43 -22.19
N LEU A 27 1.13 -4.04 -21.89
CA LEU A 27 0.00 -3.35 -21.33
C LEU A 27 -0.18 -3.79 -19.86
N VAL A 28 -0.31 -2.81 -18.99
CA VAL A 28 -0.74 -2.99 -17.60
C VAL A 28 -2.10 -2.33 -17.44
N PHE A 29 -3.06 -3.08 -16.95
CA PHE A 29 -4.41 -2.59 -16.68
C PHE A 29 -4.64 -2.51 -15.18
N ALA A 30 -5.19 -1.39 -14.72
CA ALA A 30 -5.66 -1.23 -13.35
C ALA A 30 -7.15 -0.93 -13.38
N THR A 31 -7.91 -1.53 -12.48
CA THR A 31 -9.35 -1.32 -12.35
C THR A 31 -9.78 -1.50 -10.90
N SER A 32 -10.76 -0.72 -10.47
CA SER A 32 -11.45 -0.89 -9.18
C SER A 32 -12.69 -1.81 -9.30
N ARG A 33 -13.01 -2.30 -10.51
CA ARG A 33 -14.18 -3.16 -10.72
C ARG A 33 -13.91 -4.60 -10.27
N PRO A 34 -14.90 -5.24 -9.65
CA PRO A 34 -14.74 -6.60 -9.18
C PRO A 34 -14.53 -7.58 -10.35
N PRO A 35 -13.73 -8.64 -10.16
CA PRO A 35 -13.41 -9.64 -11.20
C PRO A 35 -14.62 -10.38 -11.80
N GLY A 36 -15.78 -10.29 -11.13
CA GLY A 36 -17.02 -10.96 -11.53
C GLY A 36 -17.78 -10.32 -12.70
N GLU A 37 -17.49 -9.08 -13.05
CA GLU A 37 -18.17 -8.39 -14.15
C GLU A 37 -17.85 -9.01 -15.52
N ALA A 38 -18.86 -9.06 -16.40
CA ALA A 38 -18.75 -9.71 -17.71
C ALA A 38 -17.62 -9.15 -18.57
N LEU A 39 -17.40 -7.83 -18.52
CA LEU A 39 -16.33 -7.16 -19.25
C LEU A 39 -14.95 -7.60 -18.73
N PHE A 40 -14.79 -7.67 -17.41
CA PHE A 40 -13.54 -8.12 -16.78
C PHE A 40 -13.24 -9.58 -17.12
N LYS A 41 -14.24 -10.47 -17.11
CA LYS A 41 -14.07 -11.88 -17.49
C LYS A 41 -13.56 -12.05 -18.92
N ALA A 42 -14.02 -11.20 -19.83
CA ALA A 42 -13.56 -11.23 -21.22
C ALA A 42 -12.09 -10.77 -21.36
N PHE A 43 -11.66 -9.79 -20.55
CA PHE A 43 -10.27 -9.35 -20.49
C PHE A 43 -9.38 -10.37 -19.75
N ALA A 44 -9.80 -10.87 -18.60
CA ALA A 44 -9.02 -11.78 -17.77
C ALA A 44 -8.58 -13.06 -18.51
N ARG A 45 -9.37 -13.53 -19.48
CA ARG A 45 -8.99 -14.67 -20.32
C ARG A 45 -7.79 -14.40 -21.26
N ARG A 46 -7.44 -13.12 -21.47
CA ARG A 46 -6.37 -12.69 -22.37
C ARG A 46 -5.20 -12.04 -21.65
N ILE A 47 -5.37 -11.77 -20.36
CA ILE A 47 -4.34 -11.21 -19.48
C ILE A 47 -3.77 -12.36 -18.67
N PRO A 48 -2.50 -12.77 -18.91
CA PRO A 48 -1.92 -13.96 -18.29
C PRO A 48 -1.66 -13.81 -16.80
N ILE A 49 -1.53 -12.57 -16.32
CA ILE A 49 -1.24 -12.26 -14.92
C ILE A 49 -2.31 -11.31 -14.41
N VAL A 50 -3.05 -11.75 -13.39
CA VAL A 50 -4.04 -10.95 -12.67
C VAL A 50 -3.62 -10.87 -11.21
N ILE A 51 -3.43 -9.65 -10.72
CA ILE A 51 -3.07 -9.40 -9.32
C ILE A 51 -4.25 -8.68 -8.68
N GLN A 52 -4.80 -9.27 -7.63
CA GLN A 52 -5.80 -8.62 -6.79
C GLN A 52 -5.09 -7.92 -5.63
N VAL A 53 -5.22 -6.61 -5.55
CA VAL A 53 -4.71 -5.81 -4.43
C VAL A 53 -5.81 -5.76 -3.37
N PRO A 54 -5.59 -6.26 -2.15
CA PRO A 54 -6.59 -6.22 -1.09
C PRO A 54 -6.88 -4.77 -0.68
N SER A 55 -8.13 -4.50 -0.32
CA SER A 55 -8.53 -3.23 0.27
C SER A 55 -7.89 -3.05 1.65
N LEU A 56 -7.89 -1.81 2.15
CA LEU A 56 -7.34 -1.52 3.48
C LEU A 56 -8.05 -2.34 4.58
N ASN A 57 -9.36 -2.54 4.45
CA ASN A 57 -10.16 -3.28 5.44
C ASN A 57 -9.92 -4.80 5.43
N GLU A 58 -9.41 -5.35 4.34
CA GLU A 58 -9.02 -6.77 4.21
C GLU A 58 -7.61 -7.04 4.72
N ARG A 59 -6.84 -5.99 5.04
CA ARG A 59 -5.46 -6.12 5.53
C ARG A 59 -5.42 -6.44 7.02
N THR A 60 -4.35 -7.09 7.43
CA THR A 60 -4.08 -7.33 8.86
C THR A 60 -3.82 -6.01 9.59
N ILE A 61 -4.00 -6.02 10.92
CA ILE A 61 -3.66 -4.86 11.76
C ILE A 61 -2.19 -4.47 11.59
N ASP A 62 -1.32 -5.45 11.46
CA ASP A 62 0.12 -5.23 11.26
C ASP A 62 0.42 -4.49 9.97
N GLU A 63 -0.18 -4.91 8.86
CA GLU A 63 -0.04 -4.22 7.57
C GLU A 63 -0.61 -2.79 7.61
N LYS A 64 -1.77 -2.60 8.26
CA LYS A 64 -2.36 -1.27 8.45
C LYS A 64 -1.45 -0.36 9.25
N GLU A 65 -0.85 -0.87 10.32
CA GLU A 65 0.08 -0.14 11.18
C GLU A 65 1.32 0.33 10.39
N GLU A 66 1.92 -0.57 9.62
CA GLU A 66 3.06 -0.24 8.76
C GLU A 66 2.73 0.86 7.75
N MET A 67 1.56 0.74 7.10
CA MET A 67 1.09 1.74 6.15
C MET A 67 0.84 3.09 6.84
N LEU A 68 0.21 3.09 8.02
CA LEU A 68 -0.08 4.28 8.80
C LEU A 68 1.22 5.00 9.19
N VAL A 69 2.21 4.27 9.70
CA VAL A 69 3.52 4.81 10.07
C VAL A 69 4.23 5.39 8.84
N ALA A 70 4.23 4.66 7.73
CA ALA A 70 4.87 5.12 6.49
C ALA A 70 4.22 6.40 5.96
N PHE A 71 2.90 6.50 6.01
CA PHE A 71 2.18 7.69 5.55
C PHE A 71 2.39 8.88 6.48
N LEU A 72 2.39 8.69 7.80
CA LEU A 72 2.71 9.74 8.77
C LEU A 72 4.14 10.26 8.59
N ARG A 73 5.11 9.39 8.39
CA ARG A 73 6.50 9.77 8.09
C ARG A 73 6.61 10.56 6.79
N ARG A 74 5.96 10.09 5.72
CA ARG A 74 5.96 10.78 4.44
C ARG A 74 5.35 12.17 4.54
N GLU A 75 4.25 12.32 5.29
CA GLU A 75 3.61 13.59 5.49
C GLU A 75 4.50 14.55 6.31
N GLY A 76 5.15 14.05 7.37
CA GLY A 76 6.14 14.79 8.14
C GLY A 76 7.31 15.28 7.28
N GLN A 77 7.85 14.41 6.43
CA GLN A 77 8.91 14.79 5.47
C GLN A 77 8.44 15.88 4.50
N ARG A 78 7.21 15.77 3.97
CA ARG A 78 6.61 16.76 3.07
C ARG A 78 6.46 18.12 3.74
N MET A 79 6.12 18.14 5.04
CA MET A 79 5.93 19.37 5.83
C MET A 79 7.22 19.89 6.47
N GLY A 80 8.31 19.12 6.43
CA GLY A 80 9.57 19.49 7.07
C GLY A 80 9.52 19.45 8.60
N VAL A 81 8.70 18.56 9.19
CA VAL A 81 8.47 18.44 10.63
C VAL A 81 8.61 16.98 11.10
N ASP A 82 8.95 16.80 12.37
CA ASP A 82 8.85 15.50 13.02
C ASP A 82 7.42 15.28 13.55
N VAL A 83 6.84 14.12 13.23
CA VAL A 83 5.45 13.77 13.58
C VAL A 83 5.45 12.86 14.80
N SER A 84 4.67 13.24 15.80
CA SER A 84 4.27 12.38 16.90
C SER A 84 2.75 12.24 16.92
N ILE A 85 2.26 11.12 17.35
CA ILE A 85 0.81 10.85 17.46
C ILE A 85 0.51 10.24 18.83
N SER A 86 -0.61 10.63 19.43
CA SER A 86 -1.03 9.98 20.68
C SER A 86 -1.42 8.53 20.41
N LYS A 87 -1.11 7.63 21.33
CA LYS A 87 -1.41 6.20 21.23
C LYS A 87 -2.88 5.97 20.90
N ARG A 88 -3.77 6.74 21.54
CA ARG A 88 -5.21 6.67 21.30
C ARG A 88 -5.59 7.06 19.88
N ALA A 89 -5.07 8.20 19.36
CA ALA A 89 -5.33 8.61 17.99
C ALA A 89 -4.79 7.58 16.96
N PHE A 90 -3.64 7.00 17.26
CA PHE A 90 -3.05 5.94 16.44
C PHE A 90 -3.94 4.70 16.36
N HIS A 91 -4.42 4.20 17.50
CA HIS A 91 -5.35 3.06 17.53
C HIS A 91 -6.68 3.38 16.84
N CYS A 92 -7.21 4.59 17.00
CA CYS A 92 -8.42 4.99 16.29
C CYS A 92 -8.26 4.90 14.78
N MET A 93 -7.11 5.35 14.24
CA MET A 93 -6.84 5.25 12.81
C MET A 93 -6.64 3.80 12.35
N LEU A 94 -6.09 2.92 13.20
CA LEU A 94 -5.91 1.51 12.87
C LEU A 94 -7.23 0.74 12.78
N GLU A 95 -8.14 1.04 13.70
CA GLU A 95 -9.42 0.30 13.84
C GLU A 95 -10.52 0.86 12.93
N TYR A 96 -10.39 2.12 12.48
CA TYR A 96 -11.43 2.76 11.68
C TYR A 96 -11.57 2.07 10.30
N PRO A 97 -12.81 1.71 9.92
CA PRO A 97 -13.07 1.09 8.62
C PRO A 97 -13.15 2.15 7.51
N PHE A 98 -12.03 2.51 6.92
CA PHE A 98 -11.96 3.47 5.82
C PHE A 98 -12.67 2.93 4.57
N GLU A 99 -13.88 3.43 4.29
CA GLU A 99 -14.73 2.96 3.18
C GLU A 99 -14.10 3.27 1.82
N ASN A 100 -13.47 4.43 1.68
CA ASN A 100 -12.75 4.83 0.48
C ASN A 100 -11.28 4.39 0.48
N ASN A 101 -10.98 3.35 1.27
CA ASN A 101 -9.68 2.68 1.24
C ASN A 101 -8.52 3.63 1.63
N ILE A 102 -7.39 3.51 0.93
CA ILE A 102 -6.14 4.26 1.20
C ILE A 102 -6.33 5.77 1.01
N ASP A 103 -7.14 6.20 0.06
CA ASP A 103 -7.36 7.63 -0.21
C ASP A 103 -8.00 8.34 0.99
N GLU A 104 -8.95 7.69 1.66
CA GLU A 104 -9.57 8.23 2.87
C GLU A 104 -8.59 8.27 4.05
N LEU A 105 -7.78 7.22 4.22
CA LEU A 105 -6.72 7.20 5.22
C LEU A 105 -5.71 8.33 4.99
N LEU A 106 -5.25 8.53 3.76
CA LEU A 106 -4.32 9.61 3.41
C LEU A 106 -4.92 10.98 3.65
N PHE A 107 -6.19 11.18 3.29
CA PHE A 107 -6.91 12.42 3.57
C PHE A 107 -7.01 12.68 5.09
N CYS A 108 -7.35 11.65 5.86
CA CYS A 108 -7.41 11.72 7.32
C CYS A 108 -6.04 12.14 7.91
N ILE A 109 -4.96 11.47 7.51
CA ILE A 109 -3.60 11.79 7.97
C ILE A 109 -3.23 13.23 7.63
N THR A 110 -3.45 13.65 6.38
CA THR A 110 -3.12 15.01 5.93
C THR A 110 -3.91 16.06 6.72
N SER A 111 -5.19 15.82 6.98
CA SER A 111 -6.04 16.71 7.77
C SER A 111 -5.57 16.81 9.22
N CYS A 112 -5.25 15.67 9.85
CA CYS A 112 -4.72 15.64 11.22
C CYS A 112 -3.37 16.35 11.34
N CYS A 113 -2.47 16.09 10.39
CA CYS A 113 -1.17 16.78 10.33
C CYS A 113 -1.33 18.30 10.13
N ALA A 114 -2.26 18.73 9.27
CA ALA A 114 -2.54 20.15 9.05
C ALA A 114 -3.10 20.82 10.32
N GLY A 115 -4.03 20.17 11.03
CA GLY A 115 -4.54 20.64 12.32
C GLY A 115 -3.42 20.78 13.36
N ALA A 116 -2.63 19.72 13.55
CA ALA A 116 -1.52 19.72 14.49
C ALA A 116 -0.40 20.71 14.11
N TYR A 117 -0.26 21.05 12.83
CA TYR A 117 0.74 22.02 12.37
C TYR A 117 0.46 23.43 12.85
N LEU A 118 -0.80 23.79 13.06
CA LEU A 118 -1.18 25.11 13.62
C LEU A 118 -0.72 25.26 15.08
N GLU A 119 -0.58 24.13 15.80
CA GLU A 119 -0.16 24.05 17.20
C GLU A 119 1.32 23.66 17.36
N ARG A 120 2.08 23.64 16.26
CA ARG A 120 3.46 23.12 16.26
C ARG A 120 4.40 23.87 17.19
N ASP A 121 5.31 23.15 17.78
CA ASP A 121 6.42 23.68 18.56
C ASP A 121 7.77 23.19 17.99
N ALA A 122 8.71 24.11 17.81
CA ALA A 122 10.11 23.84 17.43
C ALA A 122 10.32 22.77 16.33
N GLY A 123 9.48 22.78 15.26
CA GLY A 123 9.61 21.84 14.14
C GLY A 123 9.04 20.44 14.40
N GLN A 124 8.26 20.30 15.46
CA GLN A 124 7.55 19.06 15.80
C GLN A 124 6.03 19.29 15.79
N ILE A 125 5.28 18.28 15.40
CA ILE A 125 3.82 18.26 15.54
C ILE A 125 3.38 17.05 16.36
N ALA A 126 2.30 17.23 17.12
CA ALA A 126 1.71 16.18 17.95
C ALA A 126 0.24 15.99 17.57
N ILE A 127 -0.05 14.92 16.84
CA ILE A 127 -1.43 14.56 16.51
C ILE A 127 -2.08 13.95 17.75
N ARG A 128 -3.17 14.58 18.20
CA ARG A 128 -3.98 14.12 19.32
C ARG A 128 -5.37 13.74 18.85
N THR A 129 -6.16 13.09 19.70
CA THR A 129 -7.52 12.64 19.35
C THR A 129 -8.42 13.75 18.84
N TYR A 130 -8.28 14.97 19.35
CA TYR A 130 -9.09 16.12 18.90
C TYR A 130 -8.72 16.63 17.49
N HIS A 131 -7.62 16.16 16.90
CA HIS A 131 -7.29 16.41 15.50
C HIS A 131 -7.97 15.41 14.55
N LEU A 132 -8.53 14.30 15.09
CA LEU A 132 -9.24 13.33 14.28
C LEU A 132 -10.53 13.93 13.74
N PRO A 133 -10.96 13.55 12.53
CA PRO A 133 -12.26 13.97 11.99
C PRO A 133 -13.43 13.54 12.88
N ASP A 134 -14.48 14.35 12.94
CA ASP A 134 -15.67 14.12 13.78
C ASP A 134 -16.33 12.77 13.54
N TYR A 135 -16.31 12.28 12.30
CA TYR A 135 -16.89 10.99 11.95
C TYR A 135 -16.14 9.81 12.59
N MET A 136 -14.84 9.96 12.85
CA MET A 136 -14.06 8.97 13.58
C MET A 136 -14.34 9.04 15.08
N MET A 137 -14.49 10.24 15.63
CA MET A 137 -14.80 10.43 17.04
C MET A 137 -16.13 9.79 17.45
N SER A 138 -17.12 9.83 16.57
CA SER A 138 -18.44 9.21 16.82
C SER A 138 -18.42 7.69 16.80
N SER A 139 -17.46 7.07 16.13
CA SER A 139 -17.28 5.61 16.06
C SER A 139 -16.51 5.04 17.24
N LEU A 140 -15.84 5.88 18.02
CA LEU A 140 -15.09 5.46 19.19
C LEU A 140 -16.04 4.96 20.28
N ARG A 141 -16.03 3.66 20.55
CA ARG A 141 -16.60 3.12 21.79
C ARG A 141 -15.71 3.56 22.93
N PHE A 142 -16.18 4.54 23.70
CA PHE A 142 -15.49 4.99 24.91
C PHE A 142 -15.53 3.87 25.96
N GLY A 143 -14.57 2.96 25.91
CA GLY A 143 -14.21 2.13 27.05
C GLY A 143 -13.47 3.00 28.05
N ALA A 144 -13.83 2.91 29.32
CA ALA A 144 -13.27 3.69 30.43
C ALA A 144 -11.86 3.23 30.84
N GLU A 145 -11.00 2.86 29.88
CA GLU A 145 -9.59 2.62 30.15
C GLU A 145 -8.82 3.92 30.07
N GLU A 146 -7.97 4.14 31.06
CA GLU A 146 -7.15 5.34 31.29
C GLU A 146 -6.65 5.95 30.00
N GLU A 147 -6.82 7.26 29.86
CA GLU A 147 -6.37 8.07 28.75
C GLU A 147 -4.86 7.95 28.55
N ASP A 148 -4.42 6.92 27.85
CA ASP A 148 -3.02 6.78 27.45
C ASP A 148 -2.72 7.76 26.31
N ASP A 149 -2.52 9.01 26.69
CA ASP A 149 -2.20 10.12 25.77
C ASP A 149 -0.70 10.22 25.48
N ARG A 150 0.07 9.15 25.75
CA ARG A 150 1.48 9.09 25.41
C ARG A 150 1.70 9.27 23.93
N LEU A 151 2.65 10.13 23.59
CA LEU A 151 3.04 10.39 22.23
C LEU A 151 4.01 9.33 21.70
N ILE A 152 3.69 8.77 20.55
CA ILE A 152 4.54 7.88 19.77
C ILE A 152 5.20 8.74 18.70
N ARG A 153 6.53 8.84 18.73
CA ARG A 153 7.28 9.61 17.73
C ARG A 153 7.53 8.74 16.50
N MET A 154 7.09 9.22 15.32
CA MET A 154 7.18 8.44 14.09
C MET A 154 8.61 8.25 13.58
N SER A 155 9.51 9.21 13.82
CA SER A 155 10.92 9.10 13.42
C SER A 155 11.67 7.97 14.14
N SER A 156 11.29 7.65 15.37
CA SER A 156 11.91 6.60 16.19
C SER A 156 11.04 5.34 16.34
N TYR A 157 9.86 5.33 15.74
CA TYR A 157 8.98 4.16 15.78
C TYR A 157 9.62 3.02 14.99
N ASN A 158 10.07 2.02 15.70
CA ASN A 158 10.72 0.85 15.14
C ASN A 158 9.86 -0.36 15.47
N ARG A 159 8.96 -0.69 14.55
CA ARG A 159 8.44 -2.03 14.45
C ARG A 159 9.30 -2.76 13.42
N ASP A 160 9.62 -4.03 13.69
CA ASP A 160 10.46 -4.85 12.82
C ASP A 160 10.29 -4.51 11.33
N ASN A 161 11.39 -4.26 10.66
CA ASN A 161 11.62 -3.74 9.31
C ASN A 161 10.83 -4.38 8.13
N SER A 162 9.61 -4.85 8.32
CA SER A 162 8.86 -5.57 7.28
C SER A 162 8.54 -4.69 6.07
N PHE A 163 8.26 -3.40 6.29
CA PHE A 163 7.97 -2.48 5.19
C PHE A 163 9.24 -2.12 4.38
N GLU A 164 10.36 -1.88 5.05
CA GLU A 164 11.65 -1.67 4.37
C GLU A 164 12.06 -2.90 3.56
N GLN A 165 11.79 -4.09 4.10
CA GLN A 165 12.02 -5.34 3.38
C GLN A 165 11.06 -5.52 2.20
N ALA A 166 9.80 -5.14 2.33
CA ALA A 166 8.87 -5.12 1.20
C ALA A 166 9.38 -4.23 0.07
N ILE A 167 9.85 -3.01 0.39
CA ILE A 167 10.45 -2.10 -0.58
C ILE A 167 11.65 -2.75 -1.25
N GLN A 168 12.52 -3.46 -0.52
CA GLN A 168 13.67 -4.16 -1.09
C GLN A 168 13.24 -5.26 -2.08
N TYR A 169 12.25 -6.07 -1.74
CA TYR A 169 11.73 -7.10 -2.65
C TYR A 169 11.07 -6.48 -3.90
N PHE A 170 10.36 -5.38 -3.75
CA PHE A 170 9.81 -4.66 -4.91
C PHE A 170 10.90 -4.04 -5.77
N GLN A 171 11.98 -3.53 -5.17
CA GLN A 171 13.13 -3.04 -5.92
C GLN A 171 13.78 -4.16 -6.73
N MET A 172 13.99 -5.34 -6.14
CA MET A 172 14.49 -6.50 -6.86
C MET A 172 13.63 -6.89 -8.07
N ILE A 173 12.31 -6.79 -7.95
CA ILE A 173 11.39 -7.02 -9.08
C ILE A 173 11.55 -5.95 -10.17
N LEU A 174 11.76 -4.69 -9.79
CA LEU A 174 12.02 -3.61 -10.73
C LEU A 174 13.36 -3.79 -11.46
N ASP A 175 14.38 -4.26 -10.75
CA ASP A 175 15.69 -4.54 -11.31
C ASP A 175 15.62 -5.67 -12.36
N GLU A 176 14.89 -6.76 -12.07
CA GLU A 176 14.60 -7.84 -13.05
C GLU A 176 13.91 -7.29 -14.32
N TYR A 177 13.00 -6.33 -14.15
CA TYR A 177 12.35 -5.69 -15.29
C TYR A 177 13.30 -4.81 -16.09
N GLN A 178 14.23 -4.10 -15.42
CA GLN A 178 15.23 -3.28 -16.09
C GLN A 178 16.22 -4.12 -16.86
N ASP A 179 16.70 -5.23 -16.30
CA ASP A 179 17.58 -6.20 -16.96
C ASP A 179 16.93 -6.80 -18.20
N PHE A 180 15.65 -7.11 -18.10
CA PHE A 180 14.88 -7.53 -19.25
C PHE A 180 14.78 -6.42 -20.33
N LYS A 181 14.54 -5.16 -19.92
CA LYS A 181 14.43 -4.02 -20.84
C LYS A 181 15.74 -3.70 -21.52
N SER A 182 16.88 -3.90 -20.85
CA SER A 182 18.23 -3.73 -21.43
C SER A 182 18.63 -4.86 -22.40
N GLY A 183 17.87 -5.95 -22.40
CA GLY A 183 18.13 -7.12 -23.23
C GLY A 183 19.09 -8.13 -22.61
N ASP A 184 19.44 -7.94 -21.33
CA ASP A 184 20.36 -8.82 -20.61
C ASP A 184 19.73 -10.17 -20.24
N GLN A 185 18.40 -10.22 -20.19
CA GLN A 185 17.65 -11.47 -19.99
C GLN A 185 16.37 -11.57 -20.82
N GLY A 186 15.94 -12.81 -21.09
CA GLY A 186 14.69 -13.08 -21.80
C GLY A 186 13.46 -12.94 -20.88
N PHE A 187 12.28 -12.84 -21.50
CA PHE A 187 11.00 -12.69 -20.78
C PHE A 187 10.74 -13.79 -19.74
N GLU A 188 11.06 -15.03 -20.07
CA GLU A 188 10.88 -16.15 -19.14
C GLU A 188 11.82 -16.04 -17.94
N GLY A 189 13.05 -15.54 -18.14
CA GLY A 189 14.01 -15.28 -17.07
C GLY A 189 13.50 -14.23 -16.10
N MET A 190 13.07 -13.08 -16.64
CA MET A 190 12.45 -12.01 -15.85
C MET A 190 11.23 -12.51 -15.06
N LEU A 191 10.34 -13.27 -15.69
CA LEU A 191 9.14 -13.77 -15.01
C LEU A 191 9.48 -14.71 -13.86
N LYS A 192 10.46 -15.60 -14.04
CA LYS A 192 10.95 -16.49 -12.98
C LYS A 192 11.60 -15.71 -11.84
N GLY A 193 12.40 -14.69 -12.15
CA GLY A 193 13.01 -13.79 -11.16
C GLY A 193 11.95 -13.09 -10.31
N CYS A 194 11.00 -12.43 -10.95
CA CYS A 194 9.89 -11.78 -10.26
C CYS A 194 9.08 -12.74 -9.38
N GLN A 195 8.75 -13.94 -9.89
CA GLN A 195 8.04 -14.96 -9.11
C GLN A 195 8.85 -15.43 -7.91
N GLN A 196 10.17 -15.57 -8.05
CA GLN A 196 11.04 -15.97 -6.94
C GLN A 196 11.10 -14.88 -5.86
N HIS A 197 11.22 -13.61 -6.24
CA HIS A 197 11.22 -12.50 -5.28
C HIS A 197 9.89 -12.39 -4.53
N LEU A 198 8.75 -12.52 -5.23
CA LEU A 198 7.42 -12.55 -4.60
C LEU A 198 7.28 -13.73 -3.63
N LYS A 199 7.78 -14.91 -4.00
CA LYS A 199 7.77 -16.08 -3.12
C LYS A 199 8.63 -15.87 -1.88
N ASN A 200 9.84 -15.32 -2.05
CA ASN A 200 10.73 -15.03 -0.95
C ASN A 200 10.12 -14.04 0.04
N TYR A 201 9.44 -13.01 -0.47
CA TYR A 201 8.71 -12.05 0.35
C TYR A 201 7.57 -12.70 1.12
N TYR A 202 6.79 -13.56 0.45
CA TYR A 202 5.70 -14.31 1.09
C TYR A 202 6.21 -15.24 2.20
N ASP A 203 7.30 -15.97 1.93
CA ASP A 203 7.94 -16.88 2.91
C ASP A 203 8.47 -16.08 4.11
N TYR A 204 9.01 -14.88 3.88
CA TYR A 204 9.43 -13.94 4.94
C TYR A 204 8.26 -13.51 5.82
N LEU A 205 7.14 -13.10 5.22
CA LEU A 205 5.93 -12.71 5.97
C LEU A 205 5.41 -13.84 6.85
N ILE A 206 5.34 -15.08 6.31
CA ILE A 206 4.89 -16.25 7.08
C ILE A 206 5.86 -16.57 8.22
N TYR A 207 7.16 -16.48 7.98
CA TYR A 207 8.18 -16.72 8.99
C TYR A 207 8.13 -15.68 10.09
N GLY A 208 8.01 -14.40 9.75
CA GLY A 208 7.84 -13.29 10.69
C GLY A 208 6.60 -13.48 11.57
N GLN A 209 5.48 -13.87 10.97
CA GLN A 209 4.24 -14.13 11.70
C GLN A 209 4.36 -15.31 12.68
N LYS A 210 5.09 -16.36 12.31
CA LYS A 210 5.38 -17.49 13.22
C LYS A 210 6.27 -17.08 14.40
N LEU A 211 7.26 -16.21 14.18
CA LEU A 211 8.12 -15.69 15.25
C LEU A 211 7.34 -14.86 16.26
N VAL A 212 6.43 -14.00 15.77
CA VAL A 212 5.56 -13.19 16.64
C VAL A 212 4.65 -14.09 17.47
N ASN A 213 3.98 -15.06 16.84
CA ASN A 213 3.09 -16.00 17.53
C ASN A 213 3.84 -16.84 18.57
N ASN A 214 5.06 -17.27 18.27
CA ASN A 214 5.88 -18.03 19.24
C ASN A 214 6.34 -17.15 20.43
N LYS A 215 6.61 -15.85 20.21
CA LYS A 215 6.91 -14.92 21.29
C LYS A 215 5.70 -14.70 22.21
N ILE A 216 4.51 -14.51 21.64
CA ILE A 216 3.28 -14.33 22.42
C ILE A 216 3.03 -15.57 23.29
N ALA A 217 3.12 -16.78 22.71
CA ALA A 217 2.94 -18.03 23.45
C ALA A 217 4.00 -18.28 24.56
N SER A 218 5.13 -17.57 24.55
CA SER A 218 6.15 -17.66 25.60
C SER A 218 5.92 -16.70 26.78
N TYR A 219 4.91 -15.84 26.69
CA TYR A 219 4.53 -14.89 27.76
C TYR A 219 3.20 -15.28 28.46
N GLU A 220 2.52 -16.35 27.98
CA GLU A 220 1.42 -17.03 28.68
C GLU A 220 1.98 -18.17 29.56
#